data_62b59650694af4afc718a4ae3a19a769
#
_entry.id   62b59650694af4afc718a4ae3a19a769
#
_cell.length_a   1.000
_cell.length_b   1.000
_cell.length_c   1.000
_cell.angle_alpha   90.00
_cell.angle_beta   90.00
_cell.angle_gamma   90.00
#
_symmetry.space_group_name_H-M   'P 1'
#
loop_
_entity.id
_entity.type
_entity.pdbx_description
1 polymer ?
#
loop_
_entity_poly.entity_id
_entity_poly.type
_entity_poly.pdbx_seq_one_letter_code
_entity_poly.pdbx_strand_id
1 'polypeptide(L)'
;MNPVGFYLLTDTHYFAPCLGAEGKAFENYMKKEQYFIKESASIVESVFNRIADDKETDIVIIPGDLTKNGEKESHKGFINELYKLRESGKKIYVITAGHDYNEWSYEYRNDERLEVEGTSFDELYDLYRDFGYADAIAFDKLTHSYVAEITGGVRMLAINCDAWNQPKGTVDERLRAWIKEQLEKAKSDGCSVFAICHYPVIPSVPVFDLVGDARVNEWRRVASLLADNGVEVILTGHMHIQSINEFYSENGNRLIDICTSCLVGSPAKYRKITIDEKSVMKVESIDVGDFGWNLNGVEVQDYFDEQFGQAILNKILNALSGGKGAVGFIRKCATKFIRKATVGTLSRVLFIRIDKNLAKKKLTALISEIGLAIFKGDRPYADGTPEYDAVSRLLRRFSFVIKKIEPKLEKDGVKRNLKEMLLNTIGSNNGFSDANAEFVLK
;
A
#
# COMPACT_ATOMS: atom_id res chain seq x y z
N MET A 1 10.81 11.61 21.03
CA MET A 1 10.95 12.36 19.75
C MET A 1 10.46 13.78 19.97
N ASN A 2 11.06 14.81 19.34
CA ASN A 2 10.51 16.18 19.44
C ASN A 2 9.14 16.25 18.75
N PRO A 3 8.25 17.18 19.18
CA PRO A 3 6.93 17.32 18.59
C PRO A 3 7.01 17.57 17.09
N VAL A 4 6.22 16.85 16.31
CA VAL A 4 6.14 17.00 14.86
C VAL A 4 4.77 16.54 14.37
N GLY A 5 4.24 17.24 13.35
CA GLY A 5 3.02 16.86 12.66
C GLY A 5 3.21 16.87 11.16
N PHE A 6 2.63 15.90 10.45
CA PHE A 6 2.70 15.81 9.00
C PHE A 6 1.50 15.08 8.40
N TYR A 7 1.22 15.39 7.15
CA TYR A 7 0.33 14.60 6.31
C TYR A 7 1.12 13.51 5.58
N LEU A 8 0.54 12.34 5.50
CA LEU A 8 1.05 11.18 4.78
C LEU A 8 0.06 10.77 3.70
N LEU A 9 0.49 10.84 2.45
CA LEU A 9 -0.23 10.38 1.28
C LEU A 9 0.66 9.43 0.51
N THR A 10 0.11 8.46 -0.19
CA THR A 10 0.90 7.55 -1.03
C THR A 10 0.09 7.07 -2.22
N ASP A 11 0.78 6.52 -3.21
CA ASP A 11 0.12 5.89 -4.36
C ASP A 11 -0.90 6.86 -5.01
N THR A 12 -0.43 8.06 -5.32
CA THR A 12 -1.26 9.10 -5.96
C THR A 12 -1.57 8.77 -7.41
N HIS A 13 -0.76 7.92 -8.06
CA HIS A 13 -0.92 7.45 -9.43
C HIS A 13 -1.50 8.53 -10.35
N TYR A 14 -0.97 9.74 -10.23
CA TYR A 14 -1.43 10.89 -10.99
C TYR A 14 -1.30 10.61 -12.48
N PHE A 15 -2.38 10.78 -13.19
CA PHE A 15 -2.44 10.64 -14.64
C PHE A 15 -2.91 11.95 -15.27
N ALA A 16 -2.06 12.55 -16.10
CA ALA A 16 -2.36 13.85 -16.68
C ALA A 16 -3.59 13.78 -17.60
N PRO A 17 -4.60 14.65 -17.44
CA PRO A 17 -5.82 14.63 -18.25
C PRO A 17 -5.56 14.73 -19.77
N CYS A 18 -4.47 15.38 -20.17
CA CYS A 18 -4.08 15.53 -21.59
C CYS A 18 -3.70 14.19 -22.27
N LEU A 19 -3.39 13.14 -21.50
CA LEU A 19 -3.10 11.80 -22.00
C LEU A 19 -4.34 11.00 -22.39
N GLY A 20 -5.54 11.54 -22.08
CA GLY A 20 -6.82 10.95 -22.40
C GLY A 20 -7.20 9.79 -21.47
N ALA A 21 -8.47 9.72 -21.11
CA ALA A 21 -9.02 8.71 -20.23
C ALA A 21 -10.39 8.22 -20.73
N GLU A 22 -10.46 7.95 -22.04
CA GLU A 22 -11.69 7.58 -22.73
C GLU A 22 -11.45 6.54 -23.82
N GLY A 23 -12.53 5.92 -24.28
CA GLY A 23 -12.53 4.96 -25.36
C GLY A 23 -12.25 3.52 -24.93
N LYS A 24 -12.44 2.59 -25.87
CA LYS A 24 -12.40 1.14 -25.59
C LYS A 24 -11.08 0.64 -25.03
N ALA A 25 -9.97 1.22 -25.46
CA ALA A 25 -8.66 0.80 -24.96
C ALA A 25 -8.50 1.17 -23.48
N PHE A 26 -8.90 2.37 -23.09
CA PHE A 26 -8.90 2.82 -21.71
C PHE A 26 -9.87 2.01 -20.84
N GLU A 27 -11.12 1.82 -21.27
CA GLU A 27 -12.11 1.01 -20.56
C GLU A 27 -11.62 -0.44 -20.32
N ASN A 28 -10.96 -1.04 -21.32
CA ASN A 28 -10.41 -2.39 -21.18
C ASN A 28 -9.21 -2.44 -20.22
N TYR A 29 -8.45 -1.37 -20.15
CA TYR A 29 -7.38 -1.20 -19.19
C TYR A 29 -7.95 -1.09 -17.78
N MET A 30 -8.92 -0.20 -17.55
CA MET A 30 -9.55 0.04 -16.25
C MET A 30 -10.25 -1.18 -15.65
N LYS A 31 -10.77 -2.11 -16.46
CA LYS A 31 -11.34 -3.38 -15.96
C LYS A 31 -10.37 -4.25 -15.15
N LYS A 32 -9.07 -3.96 -15.24
CA LYS A 32 -8.00 -4.72 -14.57
C LYS A 32 -7.34 -3.92 -13.44
N GLU A 33 -7.59 -2.62 -13.39
CA GLU A 33 -6.96 -1.72 -12.44
C GLU A 33 -7.73 -1.61 -11.12
N GLN A 34 -6.99 -1.32 -10.05
CA GLN A 34 -7.52 -1.16 -8.70
C GLN A 34 -7.72 0.31 -8.33
N TYR A 35 -7.18 1.23 -9.10
CA TYR A 35 -7.20 2.67 -8.84
C TYR A 35 -7.85 3.45 -9.98
N PHE A 36 -8.29 4.66 -9.66
CA PHE A 36 -9.14 5.52 -10.49
C PHE A 36 -8.27 6.53 -11.24
N ILE A 37 -7.75 6.12 -12.39
CA ILE A 37 -6.81 6.92 -13.18
C ILE A 37 -7.46 8.17 -13.75
N LYS A 38 -8.70 8.04 -14.24
CA LYS A 38 -9.44 9.15 -14.84
C LYS A 38 -9.68 10.29 -13.86
N GLU A 39 -9.93 9.93 -12.61
CA GLU A 39 -10.25 10.83 -11.51
C GLU A 39 -8.99 11.33 -10.77
N SER A 40 -7.83 10.71 -11.00
CA SER A 40 -6.64 10.89 -10.17
C SER A 40 -6.20 12.35 -10.03
N ALA A 41 -6.20 13.11 -11.14
CA ALA A 41 -5.81 14.52 -11.10
C ALA A 41 -6.76 15.35 -10.22
N SER A 42 -8.08 15.15 -10.35
CA SER A 42 -9.09 15.88 -9.54
C SER A 42 -9.02 15.47 -8.06
N ILE A 43 -8.76 14.20 -7.77
CA ILE A 43 -8.58 13.71 -6.39
C ILE A 43 -7.36 14.36 -5.76
N VAL A 44 -6.21 14.35 -6.44
CA VAL A 44 -4.97 14.97 -5.95
C VAL A 44 -5.16 16.45 -5.70
N GLU A 45 -5.72 17.19 -6.68
CA GLU A 45 -5.99 18.62 -6.54
C GLU A 45 -6.91 18.91 -5.33
N SER A 46 -7.99 18.16 -5.18
CA SER A 46 -8.93 18.35 -4.08
C SER A 46 -8.30 18.09 -2.70
N VAL A 47 -7.50 17.03 -2.58
CA VAL A 47 -6.81 16.69 -1.32
C VAL A 47 -5.73 17.73 -1.01
N PHE A 48 -4.94 18.14 -2.00
CA PHE A 48 -3.90 19.14 -1.80
C PHE A 48 -4.48 20.49 -1.40
N ASN A 49 -5.62 20.91 -1.96
CA ASN A 49 -6.32 22.13 -1.54
C ASN A 49 -6.74 22.06 -0.07
N ARG A 50 -7.28 20.92 0.40
CA ARG A 50 -7.64 20.75 1.82
C ARG A 50 -6.43 20.78 2.74
N ILE A 51 -5.31 20.19 2.31
CA ILE A 51 -4.05 20.22 3.07
C ILE A 51 -3.50 21.65 3.09
N ALA A 52 -3.59 22.40 1.99
CA ALA A 52 -3.17 23.81 1.91
C ALA A 52 -3.96 24.73 2.85
N ASP A 53 -5.24 24.39 3.09
CA ASP A 53 -6.12 25.15 3.99
C ASP A 53 -5.81 24.91 5.48
N ASP A 54 -5.24 23.77 5.86
CA ASP A 54 -4.78 23.53 7.23
C ASP A 54 -3.54 24.36 7.52
N LYS A 55 -3.60 25.21 8.56
CA LYS A 55 -2.50 26.09 8.97
C LYS A 55 -1.71 25.54 10.17
N GLU A 56 -2.08 24.39 10.70
CA GLU A 56 -1.43 23.77 11.86
C GLU A 56 -0.32 22.79 11.47
N THR A 57 -0.44 22.15 10.29
CA THR A 57 0.47 21.10 9.83
C THR A 57 1.13 21.50 8.53
N ASP A 58 2.44 21.74 8.57
CA ASP A 58 3.20 22.31 7.44
C ASP A 58 3.94 21.26 6.61
N ILE A 59 4.00 20.01 7.06
CA ILE A 59 4.81 18.97 6.42
C ILE A 59 3.90 17.99 5.69
N VAL A 60 4.30 17.62 4.46
CA VAL A 60 3.63 16.61 3.63
C VAL A 60 4.66 15.60 3.17
N ILE A 61 4.37 14.31 3.36
CA ILE A 61 5.24 13.18 3.01
C ILE A 61 4.52 12.28 2.03
N ILE A 62 5.18 11.94 0.90
CA ILE A 62 4.60 11.10 -0.17
C ILE A 62 5.59 10.00 -0.54
N PRO A 63 5.47 8.80 0.05
CA PRO A 63 6.40 7.71 -0.16
C PRO A 63 6.12 6.88 -1.42
N GLY A 64 6.17 7.49 -2.61
CA GLY A 64 6.24 6.79 -3.89
C GLY A 64 4.92 6.57 -4.64
N ASP A 65 5.07 6.05 -5.85
CA ASP A 65 4.02 5.86 -6.85
C ASP A 65 3.22 7.16 -7.10
N LEU A 66 3.99 8.21 -7.41
CA LEU A 66 3.49 9.58 -7.61
C LEU A 66 2.67 9.68 -8.89
N THR A 67 3.14 8.99 -9.96
CA THR A 67 2.51 8.96 -11.27
C THR A 67 1.96 7.57 -11.60
N LYS A 68 1.11 7.50 -12.61
CA LYS A 68 0.48 6.23 -13.00
C LYS A 68 1.50 5.23 -13.56
N ASN A 69 2.39 5.67 -14.44
CA ASN A 69 3.38 4.78 -15.08
C ASN A 69 4.57 5.55 -15.67
N GLY A 70 5.01 6.63 -15.04
CA GLY A 70 6.17 7.41 -15.46
C GLY A 70 5.96 8.28 -16.69
N GLU A 71 4.72 8.63 -17.03
CA GLU A 71 4.45 9.53 -18.17
C GLU A 71 5.02 10.92 -17.87
N LYS A 72 5.78 11.50 -18.80
CA LYS A 72 6.37 12.85 -18.64
C LYS A 72 5.31 13.91 -18.36
N GLU A 73 4.14 13.85 -19.01
CA GLU A 73 3.05 14.78 -18.77
C GLU A 73 2.41 14.58 -17.39
N SER A 74 2.35 13.33 -16.90
CA SER A 74 1.87 13.06 -15.53
C SER A 74 2.82 13.65 -14.50
N HIS A 75 4.14 13.51 -14.66
CA HIS A 75 5.12 14.17 -13.78
C HIS A 75 4.97 15.68 -13.79
N LYS A 76 4.87 16.32 -14.98
CA LYS A 76 4.68 17.77 -15.08
C LYS A 76 3.42 18.24 -14.36
N GLY A 77 2.31 17.52 -14.56
CA GLY A 77 1.04 17.84 -13.90
C GLY A 77 1.13 17.69 -12.38
N PHE A 78 1.66 16.59 -11.90
CA PHE A 78 1.82 16.34 -10.46
C PHE A 78 2.76 17.34 -9.80
N ILE A 79 3.89 17.65 -10.42
CA ILE A 79 4.86 18.66 -9.93
C ILE A 79 4.21 20.04 -9.84
N ASN A 80 3.36 20.42 -10.78
CA ASN A 80 2.61 21.66 -10.69
C ASN A 80 1.70 21.71 -9.47
N GLU A 81 1.03 20.59 -9.13
CA GLU A 81 0.23 20.50 -7.90
C GLU A 81 1.10 20.56 -6.64
N LEU A 82 2.29 19.95 -6.65
CA LEU A 82 3.25 20.08 -5.54
C LEU A 82 3.74 21.52 -5.36
N TYR A 83 3.99 22.26 -6.44
CA TYR A 83 4.37 23.69 -6.33
C TYR A 83 3.25 24.53 -5.76
N LYS A 84 1.99 24.34 -6.17
CA LYS A 84 0.83 25.03 -5.57
C LYS A 84 0.76 24.77 -4.06
N LEU A 85 0.95 23.51 -3.67
CA LEU A 85 0.95 23.11 -2.26
C LEU A 85 2.13 23.73 -1.49
N ARG A 86 3.31 23.82 -2.09
CA ARG A 86 4.49 24.50 -1.53
C ARG A 86 4.27 26.02 -1.39
N GLU A 87 3.63 26.66 -2.36
CA GLU A 87 3.27 28.08 -2.31
C GLU A 87 2.28 28.41 -1.19
N SER A 88 1.49 27.43 -0.74
CA SER A 88 0.62 27.57 0.44
C SER A 88 1.38 27.52 1.78
N GLY A 89 2.71 27.31 1.75
CA GLY A 89 3.60 27.25 2.91
C GLY A 89 3.97 25.83 3.35
N LYS A 90 3.57 24.78 2.61
CA LYS A 90 3.89 23.38 2.97
C LYS A 90 5.33 23.01 2.55
N LYS A 91 5.99 22.22 3.41
CA LYS A 91 7.24 21.52 3.10
C LYS A 91 6.90 20.11 2.64
N ILE A 92 7.41 19.71 1.48
CA ILE A 92 7.03 18.47 0.84
C ILE A 92 8.25 17.57 0.70
N TYR A 93 8.10 16.30 1.09
CA TYR A 93 9.13 15.28 0.98
C TYR A 93 8.59 14.08 0.22
N VAL A 94 9.24 13.72 -0.88
CA VAL A 94 8.86 12.58 -1.71
C VAL A 94 10.00 11.57 -1.79
N ILE A 95 9.65 10.30 -2.01
CA ILE A 95 10.52 9.34 -2.70
C ILE A 95 9.79 8.88 -3.94
N THR A 96 10.52 8.34 -4.91
CA THR A 96 9.95 7.75 -6.12
C THR A 96 9.94 6.23 -6.02
N ALA A 97 9.08 5.56 -6.80
CA ALA A 97 8.94 4.12 -6.81
C ALA A 97 8.72 3.58 -8.24
N GLY A 98 8.35 2.32 -8.39
CA GLY A 98 8.33 1.62 -9.67
C GLY A 98 7.33 2.15 -10.69
N HIS A 99 6.30 2.87 -10.27
CA HIS A 99 5.37 3.54 -11.17
C HIS A 99 5.85 4.93 -11.63
N ASP A 100 6.96 5.44 -11.11
CA ASP A 100 7.46 6.78 -11.42
C ASP A 100 8.49 6.79 -12.55
N TYR A 101 8.97 5.63 -13.00
CA TYR A 101 9.92 5.57 -14.11
C TYR A 101 9.58 4.43 -15.08
N ASN A 102 9.71 4.72 -16.35
CA ASN A 102 9.55 3.77 -17.43
C ASN A 102 10.18 4.34 -18.72
N GLU A 103 10.74 3.50 -19.56
CA GLU A 103 11.26 3.95 -20.87
C GLU A 103 10.11 4.41 -21.78
N TRP A 104 9.01 3.67 -21.75
CA TRP A 104 7.83 3.95 -22.56
C TRP A 104 6.57 3.87 -21.69
N SER A 105 5.65 4.80 -21.91
CA SER A 105 4.35 4.81 -21.27
C SER A 105 3.23 4.98 -22.30
N TYR A 106 2.03 5.32 -21.89
CA TYR A 106 0.88 5.26 -22.77
C TYR A 106 -0.07 6.44 -22.59
N GLU A 107 -0.63 6.91 -23.73
CA GLU A 107 -1.81 7.76 -23.80
C GLU A 107 -2.99 6.99 -24.43
N TYR A 108 -4.21 7.51 -24.26
CA TYR A 108 -5.41 6.89 -24.80
C TYR A 108 -6.16 7.89 -25.70
N ARG A 109 -6.21 7.59 -27.01
CA ARG A 109 -6.88 8.43 -28.01
C ARG A 109 -7.57 7.57 -29.07
N ASN A 110 -8.74 8.00 -29.51
CA ASN A 110 -9.46 7.36 -30.63
C ASN A 110 -9.66 5.85 -30.45
N ASP A 111 -10.06 5.40 -29.28
CA ASP A 111 -10.21 3.98 -28.91
C ASP A 111 -8.89 3.17 -28.89
N GLU A 112 -7.73 3.80 -29.04
CA GLU A 112 -6.41 3.16 -29.07
C GLU A 112 -5.57 3.52 -27.84
N ARG A 113 -4.59 2.67 -27.54
CA ARG A 113 -3.52 2.91 -26.59
C ARG A 113 -2.24 3.17 -27.38
N LEU A 114 -1.74 4.39 -27.32
CA LEU A 114 -0.56 4.84 -28.04
C LEU A 114 0.63 4.96 -27.10
N GLU A 115 1.82 4.62 -27.60
CA GLU A 115 3.05 4.79 -26.83
C GLU A 115 3.45 6.26 -26.77
N VAL A 116 3.88 6.70 -25.59
CA VAL A 116 4.47 8.02 -25.33
C VAL A 116 5.79 7.84 -24.57
N GLU A 117 6.64 8.85 -24.66
CA GLU A 117 7.91 8.85 -23.94
C GLU A 117 7.67 8.82 -22.43
N GLY A 118 8.35 7.93 -21.75
CA GLY A 118 8.37 7.84 -20.30
C GLY A 118 9.50 8.65 -19.66
N THR A 119 9.63 8.55 -18.37
CA THR A 119 10.66 9.19 -17.56
C THR A 119 11.65 8.14 -17.08
N SER A 120 12.93 8.36 -17.25
CA SER A 120 13.97 7.47 -16.73
C SER A 120 14.15 7.66 -15.22
N PHE A 121 14.73 6.65 -14.55
CA PHE A 121 15.05 6.74 -13.13
C PHE A 121 15.99 7.92 -12.81
N ASP A 122 16.98 8.17 -13.68
CA ASP A 122 17.96 9.23 -13.46
C ASP A 122 17.33 10.64 -13.56
N GLU A 123 16.31 10.84 -14.39
CA GLU A 123 15.59 12.11 -14.50
C GLU A 123 14.80 12.44 -13.22
N LEU A 124 14.38 11.45 -12.43
CA LEU A 124 13.53 11.66 -11.26
C LEU A 124 14.19 12.53 -10.18
N TYR A 125 15.52 12.41 -10.00
CA TYR A 125 16.22 13.26 -9.05
C TYR A 125 16.08 14.76 -9.37
N ASP A 126 16.28 15.13 -10.62
CA ASP A 126 16.17 16.53 -11.05
C ASP A 126 14.72 17.02 -11.04
N LEU A 127 13.77 16.18 -11.45
CA LEU A 127 12.34 16.49 -11.47
C LEU A 127 11.79 16.79 -10.07
N TYR A 128 12.17 15.99 -9.06
CA TYR A 128 11.68 16.13 -7.69
C TYR A 128 12.67 16.79 -6.74
N ARG A 129 13.72 17.43 -7.28
CA ARG A 129 14.79 18.04 -6.49
C ARG A 129 14.27 18.94 -5.37
N ASP A 130 13.28 19.76 -5.66
CA ASP A 130 12.72 20.76 -4.74
C ASP A 130 11.77 20.17 -3.68
N PHE A 131 11.55 18.87 -3.71
CA PHE A 131 10.61 18.16 -2.82
C PHE A 131 11.32 17.12 -1.96
N GLY A 132 12.40 17.53 -1.28
CA GLY A 132 13.16 16.75 -0.32
C GLY A 132 14.60 16.49 -0.70
N TYR A 133 14.92 16.27 -1.98
CA TYR A 133 16.29 15.96 -2.39
C TYR A 133 17.27 17.13 -2.23
N ALA A 134 16.82 18.39 -2.44
CA ALA A 134 17.65 19.57 -2.23
C ALA A 134 17.96 19.84 -0.75
N ASP A 135 17.10 19.39 0.15
CA ASP A 135 17.24 19.54 1.60
C ASP A 135 17.96 18.35 2.25
N ALA A 136 18.42 17.39 1.43
CA ALA A 136 19.04 16.16 1.92
C ALA A 136 20.40 16.45 2.57
N ILE A 137 20.55 16.03 3.84
CA ILE A 137 21.82 16.08 4.57
C ILE A 137 22.72 14.87 4.28
N ALA A 138 22.13 13.81 3.71
CA ALA A 138 22.83 12.66 3.15
C ALA A 138 22.01 12.11 1.97
N PHE A 139 22.69 11.69 0.90
CA PHE A 139 22.07 11.20 -0.33
C PHE A 139 22.81 10.00 -0.90
N ASP A 140 22.08 8.94 -1.20
CA ASP A 140 22.59 7.77 -1.90
C ASP A 140 22.23 7.84 -3.40
N LYS A 141 23.24 8.11 -4.23
CA LYS A 141 23.07 8.31 -5.69
C LYS A 141 22.56 7.07 -6.43
N LEU A 142 22.78 5.86 -5.89
CA LEU A 142 22.41 4.63 -6.59
C LEU A 142 20.95 4.28 -6.43
N THR A 143 20.35 4.63 -5.30
CA THR A 143 18.94 4.33 -5.03
C THR A 143 18.07 5.58 -4.93
N HIS A 144 18.67 6.78 -4.91
CA HIS A 144 18.01 8.03 -4.54
C HIS A 144 17.41 8.00 -3.13
N SER A 145 17.96 7.17 -2.23
CA SER A 145 17.64 7.24 -0.80
C SER A 145 18.29 8.48 -0.18
N TYR A 146 17.64 9.08 0.80
CA TYR A 146 18.18 10.28 1.43
C TYR A 146 17.79 10.43 2.89
N VAL A 147 18.47 11.33 3.59
CA VAL A 147 18.11 11.78 4.95
C VAL A 147 17.85 13.28 4.90
N ALA A 148 16.73 13.69 5.48
CA ALA A 148 16.41 15.12 5.65
C ALA A 148 16.09 15.42 7.11
N GLU A 149 16.46 16.63 7.58
CA GLU A 149 16.00 17.13 8.87
C GLU A 149 14.63 17.80 8.70
N ILE A 150 13.62 17.18 9.28
CA ILE A 150 12.22 17.59 9.12
C ILE A 150 11.90 18.76 10.04
N THR A 151 12.38 18.68 11.26
CA THR A 151 12.36 19.75 12.27
C THR A 151 13.54 19.55 13.21
N GLY A 152 13.88 20.53 14.03
CA GLY A 152 15.06 20.46 14.89
C GLY A 152 15.12 19.20 15.75
N GLY A 153 16.13 18.36 15.51
CA GLY A 153 16.33 17.09 16.21
C GLY A 153 15.46 15.92 15.75
N VAL A 154 14.71 16.06 14.65
CA VAL A 154 13.96 14.95 14.02
C VAL A 154 14.38 14.80 12.57
N ARG A 155 14.89 13.62 12.22
CA ARG A 155 15.31 13.26 10.86
C ARG A 155 14.36 12.23 10.25
N MET A 156 14.13 12.37 8.97
CA MET A 156 13.46 11.39 8.13
C MET A 156 14.50 10.65 7.30
N LEU A 157 14.51 9.32 7.40
CA LEU A 157 15.29 8.43 6.54
C LEU A 157 14.38 7.93 5.41
N ALA A 158 14.59 8.44 4.21
CA ALA A 158 13.85 8.03 3.02
C ALA A 158 14.59 6.89 2.31
N ILE A 159 14.02 5.70 2.32
CA ILE A 159 14.60 4.48 1.76
C ILE A 159 13.93 4.17 0.43
N ASN A 160 14.64 4.29 -0.68
CA ASN A 160 14.17 3.82 -1.97
C ASN A 160 14.67 2.39 -2.23
N CYS A 161 13.77 1.42 -2.12
CA CYS A 161 14.02 0.01 -2.35
C CYS A 161 13.58 -0.47 -3.74
N ASP A 162 13.19 0.45 -4.61
CA ASP A 162 12.66 0.17 -5.95
C ASP A 162 13.44 0.87 -7.06
N ALA A 163 14.78 0.94 -6.91
CA ALA A 163 15.66 1.49 -7.92
C ALA A 163 15.73 0.56 -9.16
N TRP A 164 15.82 1.16 -10.33
CA TRP A 164 15.67 0.49 -11.64
C TRP A 164 16.66 -0.66 -11.90
N ASN A 165 17.85 -0.61 -11.29
CA ASN A 165 18.95 -1.55 -11.54
C ASN A 165 19.00 -2.73 -10.57
N GLN A 166 17.97 -2.93 -9.75
CA GLN A 166 17.88 -4.01 -8.78
C GLN A 166 16.46 -4.60 -8.74
N PRO A 167 16.29 -5.82 -8.21
CA PRO A 167 14.97 -6.39 -8.02
C PRO A 167 14.11 -5.49 -7.12
N LYS A 168 12.84 -5.37 -7.45
CA LYS A 168 11.86 -4.59 -6.68
C LYS A 168 11.84 -4.99 -5.20
N GLY A 169 11.64 -4.01 -4.33
CA GLY A 169 11.60 -4.21 -2.88
C GLY A 169 12.96 -4.58 -2.26
N THR A 170 14.08 -4.23 -2.91
CA THR A 170 15.41 -4.64 -2.44
C THR A 170 16.09 -3.57 -1.61
N VAL A 171 16.51 -3.96 -0.40
CA VAL A 171 17.46 -3.22 0.44
C VAL A 171 18.71 -4.11 0.57
N ASP A 172 19.65 -3.96 -0.35
CA ASP A 172 20.87 -4.79 -0.43
C ASP A 172 21.86 -4.51 0.70
N GLU A 173 22.96 -5.28 0.78
CA GLU A 173 23.95 -5.12 1.84
C GLU A 173 24.60 -3.74 1.83
N ARG A 174 24.82 -3.16 0.65
CA ARG A 174 25.40 -1.82 0.51
C ARG A 174 24.45 -0.75 1.07
N LEU A 175 23.16 -0.82 0.69
CA LEU A 175 22.16 0.11 1.17
C LEU A 175 21.91 -0.05 2.68
N ARG A 176 21.92 -1.30 3.19
CA ARG A 176 21.84 -1.57 4.64
C ARG A 176 23.01 -0.96 5.39
N ALA A 177 24.24 -1.05 4.85
CA ALA A 177 25.42 -0.44 5.46
C ALA A 177 25.29 1.10 5.48
N TRP A 178 24.83 1.71 4.38
CA TRP A 178 24.58 3.14 4.30
C TRP A 178 23.50 3.58 5.30
N ILE A 179 22.38 2.87 5.37
CA ILE A 179 21.30 3.13 6.35
C ILE A 179 21.87 3.13 7.77
N LYS A 180 22.62 2.08 8.12
CA LYS A 180 23.24 1.97 9.46
C LYS A 180 24.15 3.16 9.76
N GLU A 181 24.99 3.56 8.83
CA GLU A 181 25.87 4.74 8.97
C GLU A 181 25.07 6.01 9.25
N GLN A 182 23.95 6.24 8.51
CA GLN A 182 23.13 7.43 8.72
C GLN A 182 22.41 7.40 10.09
N LEU A 183 21.97 6.23 10.55
CA LEU A 183 21.35 6.08 11.87
C LEU A 183 22.36 6.30 13.00
N GLU A 184 23.61 5.81 12.85
CA GLU A 184 24.70 6.07 13.80
C GLU A 184 25.03 7.58 13.88
N LYS A 185 25.06 8.27 12.74
CA LYS A 185 25.21 9.74 12.70
C LYS A 185 24.08 10.46 13.41
N ALA A 186 22.83 10.11 13.11
CA ALA A 186 21.67 10.71 13.76
C ALA A 186 21.72 10.53 15.29
N LYS A 187 22.09 9.34 15.75
CA LYS A 187 22.28 9.03 17.17
C LYS A 187 23.38 9.88 17.81
N SER A 188 24.52 10.05 17.12
CA SER A 188 25.62 10.89 17.62
C SER A 188 25.25 12.37 17.72
N ASP A 189 24.37 12.82 16.83
CA ASP A 189 23.84 14.19 16.79
C ASP A 189 22.68 14.41 17.76
N GLY A 190 22.23 13.37 18.48
CA GLY A 190 21.10 13.42 19.41
C GLY A 190 19.73 13.56 18.72
N CYS A 191 19.63 13.18 17.44
CA CYS A 191 18.41 13.27 16.66
C CYS A 191 17.58 11.97 16.74
N SER A 192 16.28 12.10 16.85
CA SER A 192 15.33 11.02 16.62
C SER A 192 15.14 10.78 15.13
N VAL A 193 14.87 9.52 14.73
CA VAL A 193 14.67 9.15 13.32
C VAL A 193 13.39 8.35 13.14
N PHE A 194 12.58 8.75 12.17
CA PHE A 194 11.59 7.85 11.57
C PHE A 194 11.96 7.57 10.10
N ALA A 195 11.45 6.50 9.53
CA ALA A 195 11.76 6.13 8.16
C ALA A 195 10.53 6.24 7.25
N ILE A 196 10.77 6.41 5.94
CA ILE A 196 9.78 6.22 4.89
C ILE A 196 10.33 5.23 3.85
N CYS A 197 9.46 4.42 3.30
CA CYS A 197 9.75 3.50 2.19
C CYS A 197 8.46 3.30 1.39
N HIS A 198 8.56 3.10 0.08
CA HIS A 198 7.35 2.80 -0.68
C HIS A 198 6.78 1.44 -0.31
N TYR A 199 7.61 0.41 -0.33
CA TYR A 199 7.20 -0.95 0.03
C TYR A 199 7.06 -1.12 1.55
N PRO A 200 5.99 -1.81 2.04
CA PRO A 200 5.92 -2.21 3.44
C PRO A 200 7.17 -3.00 3.86
N VAL A 201 7.73 -2.65 5.00
CA VAL A 201 8.79 -3.46 5.60
C VAL A 201 8.18 -4.66 6.32
N ILE A 202 7.12 -4.43 7.09
CA ILE A 202 6.34 -5.51 7.71
C ILE A 202 5.18 -5.86 6.77
N PRO A 203 4.92 -7.15 6.43
CA PRO A 203 3.80 -7.51 5.58
C PRO A 203 2.48 -6.90 6.07
N SER A 204 1.78 -6.14 5.21
CA SER A 204 0.55 -5.43 5.57
C SER A 204 -0.55 -6.35 6.09
N VAL A 205 -0.59 -7.60 5.62
CA VAL A 205 -1.40 -8.69 6.17
C VAL A 205 -0.60 -10.00 6.12
N PRO A 206 -0.87 -10.96 7.02
CA PRO A 206 -0.02 -12.15 7.16
C PRO A 206 0.24 -12.93 5.89
N VAL A 207 -0.78 -13.09 5.02
CA VAL A 207 -0.62 -13.86 3.76
C VAL A 207 0.37 -13.21 2.80
N PHE A 208 0.62 -11.92 2.91
CA PHE A 208 1.57 -11.20 2.04
C PHE A 208 3.04 -11.48 2.38
N ASP A 209 3.33 -12.14 3.51
CA ASP A 209 4.66 -12.73 3.72
C ASP A 209 5.01 -13.81 2.67
N LEU A 210 4.02 -14.36 1.99
CA LEU A 210 4.20 -15.35 0.92
C LEU A 210 4.31 -14.74 -0.48
N VAL A 211 3.98 -13.47 -0.65
CA VAL A 211 3.94 -12.78 -1.94
C VAL A 211 5.21 -11.94 -2.11
N GLY A 212 5.98 -12.20 -3.18
CA GLY A 212 7.29 -11.59 -3.39
C GLY A 212 7.26 -10.06 -3.49
N ASP A 213 6.29 -9.52 -4.23
CA ASP A 213 6.16 -8.07 -4.49
C ASP A 213 5.31 -7.32 -3.44
N ALA A 214 4.92 -7.95 -2.34
CA ALA A 214 4.02 -7.33 -1.37
C ALA A 214 4.75 -6.60 -0.23
N ARG A 215 6.06 -6.68 -0.18
CA ARG A 215 6.90 -6.15 0.89
C ARG A 215 8.37 -6.11 0.51
N VAL A 216 9.18 -5.45 1.31
CA VAL A 216 10.65 -5.47 1.19
C VAL A 216 11.18 -6.92 1.26
N ASN A 217 12.14 -7.25 0.40
CA ASN A 217 12.84 -8.53 0.44
C ASN A 217 13.63 -8.66 1.74
N GLU A 218 13.74 -9.89 2.28
CA GLU A 218 14.39 -10.14 3.58
C GLU A 218 13.87 -9.21 4.70
N TRP A 219 12.59 -8.90 4.71
CA TRP A 219 11.97 -7.86 5.52
C TRP A 219 12.32 -7.93 7.03
N ARG A 220 12.42 -9.13 7.62
CA ARG A 220 12.78 -9.27 9.04
C ARG A 220 14.16 -8.71 9.33
N ARG A 221 15.08 -8.87 8.38
CA ARG A 221 16.45 -8.36 8.49
C ARG A 221 16.48 -6.83 8.40
N VAL A 222 15.65 -6.26 7.50
CA VAL A 222 15.50 -4.80 7.39
C VAL A 222 14.78 -4.23 8.61
N ALA A 223 13.70 -4.87 9.06
CA ALA A 223 12.97 -4.47 10.26
C ALA A 223 13.87 -4.49 11.53
N SER A 224 14.68 -5.56 11.70
CA SER A 224 15.64 -5.63 12.82
C SER A 224 16.72 -4.55 12.69
N LEU A 225 17.25 -4.29 11.48
CA LEU A 225 18.22 -3.21 11.27
C LEU A 225 17.65 -1.87 11.72
N LEU A 226 16.44 -1.52 11.33
CA LEU A 226 15.80 -0.27 11.70
C LEU A 226 15.53 -0.19 13.20
N ALA A 227 14.84 -1.18 13.76
CA ALA A 227 14.47 -1.22 15.17
C ALA A 227 15.69 -1.17 16.11
N ASP A 228 16.72 -1.96 15.80
CA ASP A 228 17.91 -2.05 16.65
C ASP A 228 18.82 -0.83 16.56
N ASN A 229 18.60 0.04 15.58
CA ASN A 229 19.30 1.33 15.44
C ASN A 229 18.40 2.54 15.77
N GLY A 230 17.28 2.33 16.47
CA GLY A 230 16.48 3.39 17.06
C GLY A 230 15.38 3.96 16.16
N VAL A 231 15.07 3.33 15.02
CA VAL A 231 13.88 3.67 14.22
C VAL A 231 12.69 2.89 14.74
N GLU A 232 11.74 3.59 15.32
CA GLU A 232 10.53 2.96 15.89
C GLU A 232 9.33 3.02 14.94
N VAL A 233 9.36 3.93 13.94
CA VAL A 233 8.26 4.15 12.99
C VAL A 233 8.79 4.17 11.56
N ILE A 234 8.11 3.42 10.68
CA ILE A 234 8.27 3.51 9.23
C ILE A 234 6.92 3.72 8.56
N LEU A 235 6.87 4.61 7.57
CA LEU A 235 5.69 4.98 6.81
C LEU A 235 5.78 4.40 5.41
N THR A 236 4.76 3.66 4.97
CA THR A 236 4.81 2.89 3.72
C THR A 236 3.51 2.96 2.92
N GLY A 237 3.52 2.44 1.68
CA GLY A 237 2.39 2.41 0.74
C GLY A 237 2.34 1.12 -0.07
N HIS A 238 2.35 1.22 -1.42
CA HIS A 238 2.48 0.13 -2.39
C HIS A 238 1.33 -0.87 -2.43
N MET A 239 0.93 -1.38 -1.27
CA MET A 239 -0.09 -2.42 -1.22
C MET A 239 -1.52 -1.90 -1.28
N HIS A 240 -1.69 -0.57 -1.27
CA HIS A 240 -2.99 0.10 -1.26
C HIS A 240 -3.88 -0.31 -0.07
N ILE A 241 -3.26 -0.80 1.01
CA ILE A 241 -3.92 -1.30 2.22
C ILE A 241 -3.73 -0.31 3.35
N GLN A 242 -4.82 -0.06 4.07
CA GLN A 242 -4.77 0.65 5.34
C GLN A 242 -4.41 -0.34 6.44
N SER A 243 -3.15 -0.33 6.90
CA SER A 243 -2.72 -1.24 7.98
C SER A 243 -1.67 -0.61 8.88
N ILE A 244 -1.66 -1.04 10.13
CA ILE A 244 -0.62 -0.73 11.10
C ILE A 244 -0.17 -2.05 11.71
N ASN A 245 1.13 -2.35 11.59
CA ASN A 245 1.70 -3.59 12.07
C ASN A 245 2.93 -3.34 12.94
N GLU A 246 3.14 -4.17 13.96
CA GLU A 246 4.29 -4.12 14.83
C GLU A 246 5.20 -5.32 14.61
N PHE A 247 6.50 -5.07 14.70
CA PHE A 247 7.55 -6.08 14.74
C PHE A 247 8.46 -5.82 15.93
N TYR A 248 8.92 -6.89 16.56
CA TYR A 248 9.91 -6.84 17.63
C TYR A 248 11.15 -7.61 17.19
N SER A 249 12.31 -6.97 17.24
CA SER A 249 13.60 -7.62 16.97
C SER A 249 13.95 -8.64 18.07
N GLU A 250 14.96 -9.45 17.84
CA GLU A 250 15.49 -10.37 18.87
C GLU A 250 16.02 -9.62 20.11
N ASN A 251 16.43 -8.36 19.94
CA ASN A 251 16.86 -7.47 21.03
C ASN A 251 15.69 -6.80 21.77
N GLY A 252 14.43 -7.08 21.37
CA GLY A 252 13.21 -6.52 21.98
C GLY A 252 12.90 -5.08 21.53
N ASN A 253 13.57 -4.57 20.49
CA ASN A 253 13.28 -3.25 19.92
C ASN A 253 12.09 -3.32 18.95
N ARG A 254 11.18 -2.33 19.05
CA ARG A 254 9.95 -2.26 18.26
C ARG A 254 10.13 -1.47 16.97
N LEU A 255 9.53 -1.94 15.90
CA LEU A 255 9.24 -1.17 14.68
C LEU A 255 7.74 -1.21 14.41
N ILE A 256 7.14 -0.06 14.16
CA ILE A 256 5.74 0.12 13.73
C ILE A 256 5.77 0.49 12.25
N ASP A 257 5.14 -0.31 11.40
CA ASP A 257 4.95 -0.04 9.96
C ASP A 257 3.53 0.48 9.74
N ILE A 258 3.41 1.72 9.31
CA ILE A 258 2.16 2.40 8.98
C ILE A 258 2.01 2.40 7.47
N CYS A 259 1.38 1.34 6.94
CA CYS A 259 1.05 1.25 5.53
C CYS A 259 -0.23 2.04 5.26
N THR A 260 -0.16 2.98 4.33
CA THR A 260 -1.28 3.84 3.96
C THR A 260 -1.86 3.39 2.62
N SER A 261 -3.18 3.46 2.50
CA SER A 261 -3.89 3.08 1.27
C SER A 261 -3.59 4.04 0.12
N CYS A 262 -3.87 3.56 -1.10
CA CYS A 262 -3.82 4.38 -2.30
C CYS A 262 -4.77 5.58 -2.20
N LEU A 263 -4.28 6.76 -2.55
CA LEU A 263 -5.09 7.98 -2.54
C LEU A 263 -6.23 7.92 -3.56
N VAL A 264 -5.98 7.28 -4.70
CA VAL A 264 -6.89 7.23 -5.85
C VAL A 264 -7.55 5.85 -6.02
N GLY A 265 -7.72 5.10 -4.95
CA GLY A 265 -8.35 3.77 -4.94
C GLY A 265 -8.99 3.47 -3.59
N SER A 266 -9.92 2.49 -3.51
CA SER A 266 -10.51 2.13 -2.20
C SER A 266 -9.43 1.62 -1.23
N PRO A 267 -9.42 2.10 0.03
CA PRO A 267 -10.41 2.97 0.70
C PRO A 267 -10.22 4.48 0.49
N ALA A 268 -9.33 4.94 -0.39
CA ALA A 268 -9.12 6.34 -0.73
C ALA A 268 -8.93 7.25 0.50
N LYS A 269 -7.86 7.00 1.24
CA LYS A 269 -7.54 7.73 2.48
C LYS A 269 -6.12 8.24 2.46
N TYR A 270 -5.90 9.34 3.16
CA TYR A 270 -4.60 9.82 3.58
C TYR A 270 -4.57 9.96 5.11
N ARG A 271 -3.42 10.23 5.70
CA ARG A 271 -3.28 10.30 7.16
C ARG A 271 -2.77 11.65 7.62
N LYS A 272 -3.21 12.08 8.80
CA LYS A 272 -2.54 13.09 9.61
C LYS A 272 -1.87 12.37 10.78
N ILE A 273 -0.56 12.56 10.93
CA ILE A 273 0.21 11.95 12.00
C ILE A 273 0.82 13.07 12.82
N THR A 274 0.65 12.99 14.13
CA THR A 274 1.23 13.95 15.09
C THR A 274 1.97 13.21 16.18
N ILE A 275 3.10 13.76 16.60
CA ILE A 275 3.86 13.27 17.76
C ILE A 275 3.97 14.48 18.72
N ASP A 276 3.56 14.29 19.96
CA ASP A 276 3.57 15.35 20.97
C ASP A 276 4.87 15.39 21.80
N GLU A 277 4.98 16.35 22.71
CA GLU A 277 6.10 16.51 23.64
C GLU A 277 6.34 15.32 24.59
N LYS A 278 5.34 14.44 24.74
CA LYS A 278 5.42 13.21 25.54
C LYS A 278 5.78 12.00 24.70
N SER A 279 6.14 12.19 23.44
CA SER A 279 6.37 11.14 22.46
C SER A 279 5.14 10.26 22.20
N VAL A 280 3.93 10.81 22.37
CA VAL A 280 2.70 10.12 21.97
C VAL A 280 2.44 10.41 20.49
N MET A 281 2.50 9.36 19.69
CA MET A 281 2.17 9.41 18.26
C MET A 281 0.69 9.12 18.09
N LYS A 282 -0.03 10.01 17.41
CA LYS A 282 -1.42 9.83 17.01
C LYS A 282 -1.50 9.71 15.50
N VAL A 283 -2.18 8.68 15.01
CA VAL A 283 -2.42 8.41 13.60
C VAL A 283 -3.90 8.58 13.33
N GLU A 284 -4.27 9.47 12.43
CA GLU A 284 -5.64 9.74 12.02
C GLU A 284 -5.79 9.55 10.51
N SER A 285 -6.74 8.72 10.09
CA SER A 285 -7.06 8.52 8.68
C SER A 285 -8.18 9.46 8.26
N ILE A 286 -7.99 10.11 7.11
CA ILE A 286 -8.90 11.08 6.53
C ILE A 286 -9.35 10.58 5.17
N ASP A 287 -10.66 10.60 4.91
CA ASP A 287 -11.23 10.25 3.61
C ASP A 287 -10.91 11.31 2.57
N VAL A 288 -10.69 10.88 1.33
CA VAL A 288 -10.51 11.80 0.19
C VAL A 288 -11.69 12.77 0.07
N GLY A 289 -12.92 12.33 0.38
CA GLY A 289 -14.10 13.17 0.31
C GLY A 289 -14.45 13.63 -1.12
N ASP A 290 -15.26 14.67 -1.24
CA ASP A 290 -15.68 15.20 -2.55
C ASP A 290 -14.48 15.77 -3.32
N PHE A 291 -14.36 15.38 -4.59
CA PHE A 291 -13.32 15.80 -5.52
C PHE A 291 -13.89 16.46 -6.80
N GLY A 292 -15.12 16.98 -6.72
CA GLY A 292 -15.75 17.79 -7.76
C GLY A 292 -16.37 17.01 -8.93
N TRP A 293 -16.49 15.68 -8.81
CA TRP A 293 -17.12 14.85 -9.84
C TRP A 293 -18.59 14.58 -9.55
N ASN A 294 -19.42 14.56 -10.59
CA ASN A 294 -20.82 14.16 -10.47
C ASN A 294 -20.91 12.62 -10.40
N LEU A 295 -21.05 12.09 -9.20
CA LEU A 295 -21.22 10.66 -8.95
C LEU A 295 -22.68 10.20 -8.97
N ASN A 296 -23.60 10.99 -9.54
CA ASN A 296 -25.04 10.69 -9.63
C ASN A 296 -25.70 10.36 -8.28
N GLY A 297 -25.25 11.03 -7.21
CA GLY A 297 -25.79 10.84 -5.86
C GLY A 297 -25.24 9.62 -5.12
N VAL A 298 -24.22 8.96 -5.67
CA VAL A 298 -23.46 7.90 -4.96
C VAL A 298 -22.45 8.56 -4.05
N GLU A 299 -22.34 8.09 -2.81
CA GLU A 299 -21.29 8.53 -1.88
C GLU A 299 -19.91 8.15 -2.42
N VAL A 300 -18.91 9.01 -2.19
CA VAL A 300 -17.55 8.85 -2.73
C VAL A 300 -16.96 7.49 -2.34
N GLN A 301 -17.12 7.06 -1.09
CA GLN A 301 -16.59 5.79 -0.62
C GLN A 301 -17.27 4.58 -1.30
N ASP A 302 -18.58 4.65 -1.50
CA ASP A 302 -19.34 3.58 -2.18
C ASP A 302 -18.93 3.48 -3.66
N TYR A 303 -18.68 4.63 -4.31
CA TYR A 303 -18.16 4.68 -5.67
C TYR A 303 -16.80 3.95 -5.80
N PHE A 304 -15.86 4.23 -4.91
CA PHE A 304 -14.58 3.54 -4.89
C PHE A 304 -14.71 2.06 -4.56
N ASP A 305 -15.55 1.70 -3.59
CA ASP A 305 -15.71 0.33 -3.13
C ASP A 305 -16.33 -0.58 -4.18
N GLU A 306 -17.30 -0.10 -4.94
CA GLU A 306 -17.97 -0.90 -5.98
C GLU A 306 -16.97 -1.30 -7.07
N GLN A 307 -16.25 -0.36 -7.64
CA GLN A 307 -15.27 -0.64 -8.69
C GLN A 307 -14.12 -1.51 -8.18
N PHE A 308 -13.59 -1.19 -6.99
CA PHE A 308 -12.49 -1.92 -6.40
C PHE A 308 -12.87 -3.37 -6.05
N GLY A 309 -14.06 -3.59 -5.49
CA GLY A 309 -14.59 -4.92 -5.20
C GLY A 309 -14.71 -5.79 -6.45
N GLN A 310 -15.13 -5.21 -7.59
CA GLN A 310 -15.15 -5.90 -8.88
C GLN A 310 -13.73 -6.22 -9.38
N ALA A 311 -12.79 -5.31 -9.25
CA ALA A 311 -11.40 -5.52 -9.67
C ALA A 311 -10.74 -6.64 -8.87
N ILE A 312 -10.87 -6.65 -7.53
CA ILE A 312 -10.38 -7.73 -6.67
C ILE A 312 -10.98 -9.07 -7.05
N LEU A 313 -12.31 -9.13 -7.17
CA LEU A 313 -12.99 -10.36 -7.56
C LEU A 313 -12.45 -10.91 -8.89
N ASN A 314 -12.28 -10.04 -9.88
CA ASN A 314 -11.75 -10.43 -11.17
C ASN A 314 -10.29 -10.92 -11.08
N LYS A 315 -9.43 -10.26 -10.30
CA LYS A 315 -8.03 -10.71 -10.06
C LYS A 315 -8.02 -12.10 -9.41
N ILE A 316 -8.82 -12.33 -8.37
CA ILE A 316 -8.91 -13.64 -7.70
C ILE A 316 -9.43 -14.71 -8.66
N LEU A 317 -10.50 -14.44 -9.39
CA LEU A 317 -11.08 -15.43 -10.32
C LEU A 317 -10.15 -15.73 -11.50
N ASN A 318 -9.41 -14.74 -12.00
CA ASN A 318 -8.41 -14.93 -13.05
C ASN A 318 -7.23 -15.77 -12.56
N ALA A 319 -6.71 -15.50 -11.36
CA ALA A 319 -5.67 -16.31 -10.73
C ALA A 319 -6.11 -17.77 -10.54
N LEU A 320 -7.36 -17.98 -10.13
CA LEU A 320 -7.94 -19.31 -9.99
C LEU A 320 -8.16 -20.01 -11.35
N SER A 321 -8.43 -19.29 -12.43
CA SER A 321 -8.72 -19.86 -13.75
C SER A 321 -7.48 -20.25 -14.56
N GLY A 322 -6.29 -19.83 -14.13
CA GLY A 322 -5.02 -20.08 -14.82
C GLY A 322 -4.62 -21.56 -14.87
N GLY A 323 -3.79 -21.90 -15.87
CA GLY A 323 -3.25 -23.25 -16.07
C GLY A 323 -3.60 -23.85 -17.45
N LYS A 324 -2.82 -24.87 -17.87
CA LYS A 324 -3.00 -25.56 -19.16
C LYS A 324 -3.50 -27.01 -18.93
N GLY A 325 -4.06 -27.62 -19.99
CA GLY A 325 -4.50 -29.01 -19.95
C GLY A 325 -5.68 -29.28 -18.99
N ALA A 326 -5.76 -30.49 -18.44
CA ALA A 326 -6.84 -30.95 -17.55
C ALA A 326 -6.96 -30.07 -16.29
N VAL A 327 -5.85 -29.62 -15.71
CA VAL A 327 -5.84 -28.74 -14.54
C VAL A 327 -6.47 -27.39 -14.87
N GLY A 328 -6.12 -26.81 -16.03
CA GLY A 328 -6.73 -25.56 -16.49
C GLY A 328 -8.24 -25.70 -16.74
N PHE A 329 -8.69 -26.83 -17.28
CA PHE A 329 -10.12 -27.10 -17.46
C PHE A 329 -10.86 -27.17 -16.11
N ILE A 330 -10.34 -27.93 -15.13
CA ILE A 330 -10.93 -28.03 -13.78
C ILE A 330 -11.01 -26.65 -13.13
N ARG A 331 -9.95 -25.84 -13.21
CA ARG A 331 -9.92 -24.48 -12.65
C ARG A 331 -10.97 -23.58 -13.31
N LYS A 332 -11.13 -23.65 -14.64
CA LYS A 332 -12.19 -22.91 -15.35
C LYS A 332 -13.58 -23.32 -14.90
N CYS A 333 -13.82 -24.61 -14.68
CA CYS A 333 -15.11 -25.13 -14.16
C CYS A 333 -15.35 -24.60 -12.73
N ALA A 334 -14.34 -24.64 -11.86
CA ALA A 334 -14.41 -24.09 -10.50
C ALA A 334 -14.72 -22.59 -10.51
N THR A 335 -14.08 -21.81 -11.38
CA THR A 335 -14.35 -20.37 -11.52
C THR A 335 -15.79 -20.09 -11.98
N LYS A 336 -16.30 -20.87 -12.95
CA LYS A 336 -17.72 -20.80 -13.39
C LYS A 336 -18.69 -21.14 -12.25
N PHE A 337 -18.35 -22.12 -11.43
CA PHE A 337 -19.13 -22.50 -10.25
C PHE A 337 -19.14 -21.35 -9.23
N ILE A 338 -17.99 -20.78 -8.87
CA ILE A 338 -17.86 -19.66 -7.92
C ILE A 338 -18.71 -18.47 -8.36
N ARG A 339 -18.73 -18.14 -9.65
CA ARG A 339 -19.54 -17.02 -10.18
C ARG A 339 -21.05 -17.19 -9.98
N LYS A 340 -21.55 -18.42 -9.88
CA LYS A 340 -22.99 -18.73 -9.82
C LYS A 340 -23.45 -19.21 -8.44
N ALA A 341 -22.54 -19.75 -7.64
CA ALA A 341 -22.87 -20.43 -6.39
C ALA A 341 -23.09 -19.45 -5.23
N THR A 342 -23.92 -19.88 -4.28
CA THR A 342 -23.97 -19.29 -2.95
C THR A 342 -22.96 -19.99 -2.01
N VAL A 343 -22.67 -19.36 -0.87
CA VAL A 343 -21.88 -19.99 0.19
C VAL A 343 -22.52 -21.30 0.64
N GLY A 344 -23.85 -21.36 0.73
CA GLY A 344 -24.61 -22.57 1.06
C GLY A 344 -24.52 -23.67 0.01
N THR A 345 -24.37 -23.31 -1.28
CA THR A 345 -24.14 -24.32 -2.32
C THR A 345 -22.75 -24.95 -2.16
N LEU A 346 -21.72 -24.11 -1.93
CA LEU A 346 -20.36 -24.58 -1.67
C LEU A 346 -20.31 -25.47 -0.42
N SER A 347 -20.96 -25.04 0.66
CA SER A 347 -20.96 -25.76 1.94
C SER A 347 -21.57 -27.16 1.82
N ARG A 348 -22.63 -27.30 1.04
CA ARG A 348 -23.26 -28.61 0.74
C ARG A 348 -22.33 -29.53 -0.06
N VAL A 349 -21.68 -29.00 -1.10
CA VAL A 349 -20.70 -29.73 -1.91
C VAL A 349 -19.53 -30.25 -1.07
N LEU A 350 -19.08 -29.44 -0.11
CA LEU A 350 -17.92 -29.76 0.75
C LEU A 350 -18.30 -30.42 2.08
N PHE A 351 -19.60 -30.65 2.34
CA PHE A 351 -20.12 -31.22 3.60
C PHE A 351 -19.65 -30.45 4.84
N ILE A 352 -19.65 -29.10 4.77
CA ILE A 352 -19.35 -28.22 5.92
C ILE A 352 -20.61 -27.51 6.40
N ARG A 353 -20.72 -27.34 7.72
CA ARG A 353 -21.82 -26.56 8.30
C ARG A 353 -21.42 -25.09 8.34
N ILE A 354 -22.36 -24.19 8.01
CA ILE A 354 -22.18 -22.73 8.04
C ILE A 354 -23.44 -22.08 8.59
N ASP A 355 -23.32 -20.80 8.95
CA ASP A 355 -24.45 -19.98 9.37
C ASP A 355 -25.54 -19.90 8.28
N LYS A 356 -26.83 -19.84 8.70
CA LYS A 356 -27.98 -19.86 7.78
C LYS A 356 -28.09 -18.56 6.95
N ASN A 357 -27.68 -17.41 7.50
CA ASN A 357 -27.74 -16.14 6.78
C ASN A 357 -26.57 -16.06 5.79
N LEU A 358 -25.36 -16.44 6.23
CA LEU A 358 -24.19 -16.53 5.36
C LEU A 358 -24.43 -17.49 4.20
N ALA A 359 -25.18 -18.60 4.39
CA ALA A 359 -25.50 -19.56 3.36
C ALA A 359 -26.25 -18.98 2.16
N LYS A 360 -27.02 -17.92 2.35
CA LYS A 360 -27.80 -17.24 1.29
C LYS A 360 -26.93 -16.30 0.43
N LYS A 361 -25.78 -15.86 0.94
CA LYS A 361 -24.89 -14.92 0.27
C LYS A 361 -24.24 -15.55 -0.96
N LYS A 362 -24.08 -14.81 -2.05
CA LYS A 362 -23.29 -15.23 -3.22
C LYS A 362 -21.82 -15.34 -2.84
N LEU A 363 -21.12 -16.36 -3.35
CA LEU A 363 -19.67 -16.49 -3.13
C LEU A 363 -18.90 -15.29 -3.63
N THR A 364 -19.28 -14.73 -4.78
CA THR A 364 -18.65 -13.54 -5.34
C THR A 364 -18.81 -12.33 -4.43
N ALA A 365 -19.97 -12.13 -3.82
CA ALA A 365 -20.20 -11.03 -2.87
C ALA A 365 -19.33 -11.22 -1.61
N LEU A 366 -19.29 -12.42 -1.04
CA LEU A 366 -18.43 -12.70 0.13
C LEU A 366 -16.95 -12.47 -0.18
N ILE A 367 -16.46 -12.89 -1.34
CA ILE A 367 -15.07 -12.70 -1.75
C ILE A 367 -14.75 -11.20 -1.90
N SER A 368 -15.64 -10.42 -2.53
CA SER A 368 -15.47 -8.96 -2.66
C SER A 368 -15.49 -8.26 -1.29
N GLU A 369 -16.40 -8.61 -0.40
CA GLU A 369 -16.50 -8.02 0.93
C GLU A 369 -15.27 -8.33 1.79
N ILE A 370 -14.79 -9.58 1.79
CA ILE A 370 -13.55 -9.94 2.51
C ILE A 370 -12.36 -9.18 1.89
N GLY A 371 -12.28 -9.13 0.57
CA GLY A 371 -11.24 -8.38 -0.13
C GLY A 371 -11.24 -6.89 0.27
N LEU A 372 -12.39 -6.23 0.18
CA LEU A 372 -12.55 -4.83 0.61
C LEU A 372 -12.15 -4.63 2.08
N ALA A 373 -12.60 -5.51 2.98
CA ALA A 373 -12.27 -5.41 4.39
C ALA A 373 -10.76 -5.52 4.65
N ILE A 374 -10.05 -6.37 3.90
CA ILE A 374 -8.59 -6.47 3.99
C ILE A 374 -7.93 -5.14 3.60
N PHE A 375 -8.39 -4.48 2.54
CA PHE A 375 -7.78 -3.25 2.06
C PHE A 375 -8.16 -2.02 2.91
N LYS A 376 -9.37 -2.01 3.47
CA LYS A 376 -9.84 -0.96 4.38
C LYS A 376 -9.15 -0.97 5.75
N GLY A 377 -8.52 -2.08 6.13
CA GLY A 377 -8.03 -2.31 7.48
C GLY A 377 -9.13 -2.70 8.46
N ASP A 378 -8.79 -2.82 9.75
CA ASP A 378 -9.73 -3.20 10.83
C ASP A 378 -10.56 -4.45 10.50
N ARG A 379 -9.93 -5.43 9.91
CA ARG A 379 -10.50 -6.66 9.32
C ARG A 379 -11.50 -7.34 10.27
N PRO A 380 -12.82 -7.24 10.00
CA PRO A 380 -13.86 -7.52 10.98
C PRO A 380 -14.14 -9.02 11.19
N TYR A 381 -13.56 -9.90 10.35
CA TYR A 381 -13.86 -11.32 10.36
C TYR A 381 -12.94 -12.08 11.33
N ALA A 382 -12.96 -11.66 12.61
CA ALA A 382 -12.22 -12.29 13.69
C ALA A 382 -12.89 -13.58 14.19
N ASP A 383 -12.24 -14.30 15.10
CA ASP A 383 -12.76 -15.51 15.71
C ASP A 383 -14.16 -15.28 16.33
N GLY A 384 -15.07 -16.22 16.07
CA GLY A 384 -16.48 -16.13 16.47
C GLY A 384 -17.42 -15.50 15.42
N THR A 385 -16.91 -14.91 14.34
CA THR A 385 -17.77 -14.45 13.22
C THR A 385 -18.17 -15.60 12.31
N PRO A 386 -19.36 -15.54 11.66
CA PRO A 386 -19.81 -16.56 10.72
C PRO A 386 -18.85 -16.78 9.54
N GLU A 387 -18.23 -15.71 9.06
CA GLU A 387 -17.24 -15.71 7.97
C GLU A 387 -15.96 -16.42 8.39
N TYR A 388 -15.41 -16.09 9.57
CA TYR A 388 -14.24 -16.76 10.13
C TYR A 388 -14.47 -18.25 10.30
N ASP A 389 -15.61 -18.61 10.90
CA ASP A 389 -16.01 -20.01 11.08
C ASP A 389 -16.12 -20.77 9.76
N ALA A 390 -16.73 -20.16 8.74
CA ALA A 390 -16.86 -20.76 7.42
C ALA A 390 -15.48 -20.99 6.78
N VAL A 391 -14.59 -19.99 6.80
CA VAL A 391 -13.23 -20.12 6.29
C VAL A 391 -12.42 -21.14 7.10
N SER A 392 -12.50 -21.13 8.42
CA SER A 392 -11.82 -22.08 9.30
C SER A 392 -12.24 -23.54 9.01
N ARG A 393 -13.55 -23.78 8.79
CA ARG A 393 -14.08 -25.10 8.43
C ARG A 393 -13.63 -25.54 7.04
N LEU A 394 -13.58 -24.60 6.08
CA LEU A 394 -13.05 -24.83 4.74
C LEU A 394 -11.58 -25.27 4.81
N LEU A 395 -10.75 -24.50 5.51
CA LEU A 395 -9.32 -24.81 5.67
C LEU A 395 -9.08 -26.15 6.39
N ARG A 396 -9.91 -26.49 7.37
CA ARG A 396 -9.88 -27.83 8.00
C ARG A 396 -10.20 -28.93 7.00
N ARG A 397 -11.16 -28.73 6.12
CA ARG A 397 -11.53 -29.71 5.09
C ARG A 397 -10.38 -29.99 4.13
N PHE A 398 -9.56 -29.00 3.84
CA PHE A 398 -8.38 -29.09 2.97
C PHE A 398 -7.06 -29.23 3.73
N SER A 399 -7.09 -29.59 5.02
CA SER A 399 -5.88 -29.66 5.87
C SER A 399 -4.79 -30.59 5.31
N PHE A 400 -5.16 -31.68 4.61
CA PHE A 400 -4.18 -32.58 3.99
C PHE A 400 -3.43 -31.94 2.82
N VAL A 401 -4.06 -31.02 2.09
CA VAL A 401 -3.41 -30.23 1.03
C VAL A 401 -2.51 -29.18 1.66
N ILE A 402 -3.01 -28.47 2.68
CA ILE A 402 -2.27 -27.44 3.41
C ILE A 402 -0.96 -28.03 3.97
N LYS A 403 -1.04 -29.17 4.67
CA LYS A 403 0.15 -29.87 5.22
C LYS A 403 1.20 -30.26 4.17
N LYS A 404 0.79 -30.48 2.90
CA LYS A 404 1.75 -30.74 1.80
C LYS A 404 2.39 -29.49 1.24
N ILE A 405 1.75 -28.33 1.41
CA ILE A 405 2.20 -27.04 0.90
C ILE A 405 3.10 -26.33 1.92
N GLU A 406 2.76 -26.35 3.21
CA GLU A 406 3.45 -25.64 4.28
C GLU A 406 4.98 -25.85 4.30
N PRO A 407 5.53 -27.07 4.14
CA PRO A 407 6.99 -27.25 4.12
C PRO A 407 7.68 -26.53 2.95
N LYS A 408 6.94 -26.27 1.85
CA LYS A 408 7.46 -25.55 0.68
C LYS A 408 7.42 -24.02 0.86
N LEU A 409 6.74 -23.56 1.90
CA LEU A 409 6.64 -22.14 2.26
C LEU A 409 7.68 -21.74 3.31
N GLU A 410 8.48 -22.70 3.79
CA GLU A 410 9.59 -22.42 4.70
C GLU A 410 10.66 -21.64 3.93
N LYS A 411 10.85 -20.38 4.31
CA LYS A 411 11.88 -19.49 3.80
C LYS A 411 12.58 -18.85 5.01
N ASP A 412 13.84 -18.57 4.88
CA ASP A 412 14.63 -17.86 5.92
C ASP A 412 14.60 -18.57 7.29
N GLY A 413 14.50 -19.91 7.33
CA GLY A 413 14.40 -20.68 8.57
C GLY A 413 13.07 -20.52 9.34
N VAL A 414 12.11 -19.77 8.80
CA VAL A 414 10.83 -19.50 9.45
C VAL A 414 9.76 -20.47 8.96
N LYS A 415 9.23 -21.26 9.89
CA LYS A 415 8.05 -22.12 9.63
C LYS A 415 6.78 -21.28 9.57
N ARG A 416 6.00 -21.47 8.54
CA ARG A 416 4.74 -20.73 8.31
C ARG A 416 3.54 -21.66 8.43
N ASN A 417 2.60 -21.26 9.29
CA ASN A 417 1.30 -21.93 9.42
C ASN A 417 0.31 -21.26 8.44
N LEU A 418 0.11 -21.87 7.27
CA LEU A 418 -0.74 -21.30 6.22
C LEU A 418 -2.19 -21.11 6.67
N LYS A 419 -2.72 -22.01 7.48
CA LYS A 419 -4.09 -21.89 8.01
C LYS A 419 -4.23 -20.66 8.90
N GLU A 420 -3.31 -20.47 9.82
CA GLU A 420 -3.29 -19.34 10.74
C GLU A 420 -3.07 -18.02 9.97
N MET A 421 -2.14 -18.00 9.03
CA MET A 421 -1.91 -16.83 8.18
C MET A 421 -3.18 -16.42 7.43
N LEU A 422 -3.91 -17.34 6.83
CA LEU A 422 -5.15 -17.04 6.11
C LEU A 422 -6.25 -16.54 7.05
N LEU A 423 -6.41 -17.13 8.23
CA LEU A 423 -7.39 -16.68 9.21
C LEU A 423 -7.06 -15.29 9.77
N ASN A 424 -5.78 -15.03 10.09
CA ASN A 424 -5.32 -13.72 10.57
C ASN A 424 -5.28 -12.66 9.44
N THR A 425 -5.41 -13.08 8.19
CA THR A 425 -5.56 -12.14 7.06
C THR A 425 -6.97 -11.59 6.96
N ILE A 426 -8.01 -12.39 7.24
CA ILE A 426 -9.40 -11.93 7.18
C ILE A 426 -9.89 -11.27 8.46
N GLY A 427 -9.27 -11.59 9.60
CA GLY A 427 -9.58 -10.99 10.91
C GLY A 427 -8.34 -10.37 11.54
N SER A 428 -8.51 -9.20 12.18
CA SER A 428 -7.45 -8.56 12.97
C SER A 428 -7.60 -8.95 14.43
N ASN A 429 -6.47 -9.26 15.07
CA ASN A 429 -6.37 -9.42 16.51
C ASN A 429 -5.49 -8.33 17.13
N ASN A 430 -5.21 -7.26 16.38
CA ASN A 430 -4.46 -6.11 16.89
C ASN A 430 -5.29 -5.41 17.97
N GLY A 431 -4.63 -4.94 19.01
CA GLY A 431 -5.28 -4.19 20.09
C GLY A 431 -5.64 -2.74 19.72
N PHE A 432 -5.44 -2.35 18.47
CA PHE A 432 -5.66 -1.01 17.92
C PHE A 432 -6.24 -1.08 16.51
N SER A 433 -6.80 0.05 16.05
CA SER A 433 -7.36 0.18 14.71
C SER A 433 -6.26 0.42 13.67
N ASP A 434 -6.41 -0.20 12.50
CA ASP A 434 -5.56 0.06 11.33
C ASP A 434 -5.80 1.47 10.72
N ALA A 435 -6.94 2.10 11.04
CA ALA A 435 -7.29 3.43 10.58
C ALA A 435 -6.81 4.53 11.53
N ASN A 436 -7.10 4.40 12.82
CA ASN A 436 -6.77 5.39 13.82
C ASN A 436 -6.13 4.70 15.04
N ALA A 437 -4.96 5.16 15.43
CA ALA A 437 -4.20 4.54 16.50
C ALA A 437 -3.39 5.57 17.28
N GLU A 438 -3.03 5.20 18.51
CA GLU A 438 -2.17 5.99 19.37
C GLU A 438 -1.08 5.09 19.96
N PHE A 439 0.15 5.56 19.91
CA PHE A 439 1.33 4.83 20.38
C PHE A 439 2.21 5.72 21.24
N VAL A 440 2.71 5.19 22.34
CA VAL A 440 3.82 5.82 23.07
C VAL A 440 5.12 5.34 22.45
N LEU A 441 5.91 6.28 21.92
CA LEU A 441 7.24 6.04 21.37
C LEU A 441 8.28 6.11 22.49
N LYS A 442 9.40 5.38 22.33
CA LYS A 442 10.49 5.35 23.31
C LYS A 442 11.49 6.49 23.13
#